data_8bee3711d91abb4d4f628bc31aca958c
#
_entry.id   8bee3711d91abb4d4f628bc31aca958c
#
_cell.length_a   1.000
_cell.length_b   1.000
_cell.length_c   1.000
_cell.angle_alpha   90.00
_cell.angle_beta   90.00
_cell.angle_gamma   90.00
#
_symmetry.space_group_name_H-M   'P 1'
#
loop_
_entity.id
_entity.type
_entity.pdbx_description
1 polymer ?
#
loop_
_entity_poly.entity_id
_entity_poly.type
_entity_poly.pdbx_seq_one_letter_code
_entity_poly.pdbx_strand_id
1 'polypeptide(L)'
;MNYAHVFHAGNFADVFKHALLARILVYLNRKDAPYRVIDTHAGEGAYDLAREEADRTGEWREGIGRLAALDRTSDAGQLLAPYLDIVGACDAEGRPQIYPGSPAIAQKLARRSDRLVFCEKHPEAFAALKARFAR
;
A
#
# COMPACT_ATOMS: atom_id res chain seq x y z
N MET A 1 -10.86 -11.60 18.03
CA MET A 1 -10.16 -10.30 17.96
C MET A 1 -10.57 -9.61 16.66
N ASN A 2 -11.20 -8.47 16.76
CA ASN A 2 -11.59 -7.69 15.58
C ASN A 2 -10.43 -6.81 15.16
N TYR A 3 -9.50 -7.36 14.37
CA TYR A 3 -8.47 -6.57 13.75
C TYR A 3 -9.03 -5.87 12.50
N ALA A 4 -9.09 -4.56 12.53
CA ALA A 4 -9.41 -3.76 11.36
C ALA A 4 -8.17 -2.96 10.95
N HIS A 5 -7.61 -3.26 9.79
CA HIS A 5 -6.33 -2.66 9.34
C HIS A 5 -6.41 -1.13 9.18
N VAL A 6 -7.59 -0.59 8.95
CA VAL A 6 -7.81 0.86 8.83
C VAL A 6 -7.24 1.66 10.02
N PHE A 7 -7.25 1.08 11.23
CA PHE A 7 -6.67 1.71 12.42
C PHE A 7 -5.13 1.83 12.37
N HIS A 8 -4.48 1.01 11.56
CA HIS A 8 -3.02 0.86 11.48
C HIS A 8 -2.46 1.25 10.11
N ALA A 9 -3.34 1.62 9.16
CA ALA A 9 -2.94 1.92 7.79
C ALA A 9 -1.89 3.03 7.74
N GLY A 10 -0.84 2.81 6.98
CA GLY A 10 0.26 3.75 6.82
C GLY A 10 1.23 3.84 8.00
N ASN A 11 1.12 2.96 9.01
CA ASN A 11 2.10 2.91 10.09
C ASN A 11 3.49 2.43 9.62
N PHE A 12 4.49 2.43 10.51
CA PHE A 12 5.86 2.04 10.15
C PHE A 12 5.95 0.62 9.59
N ALA A 13 5.13 -0.31 10.10
CA ALA A 13 5.12 -1.70 9.61
C ALA A 13 4.57 -1.79 8.19
N ASP A 14 3.53 -1.02 7.88
CA ASP A 14 3.00 -0.90 6.53
C ASP A 14 4.03 -0.31 5.57
N VAL A 15 4.69 0.76 5.97
CA VAL A 15 5.77 1.38 5.15
C VAL A 15 6.82 0.34 4.80
N PHE A 16 7.31 -0.40 5.79
CA PHE A 16 8.33 -1.42 5.58
C PHE A 16 7.85 -2.54 4.65
N LYS A 17 6.69 -3.12 4.93
CA LYS A 17 6.11 -4.21 4.10
C LYS A 17 5.84 -3.77 2.67
N HIS A 18 5.25 -2.61 2.50
CA HIS A 18 4.83 -2.11 1.19
C HIS A 18 6.00 -1.62 0.35
N ALA A 19 7.02 -1.02 0.96
CA ALA A 19 8.26 -0.69 0.28
C ALA A 19 8.96 -1.95 -0.23
N LEU A 20 9.04 -2.99 0.60
CA LEU A 20 9.62 -4.27 0.23
C LEU A 20 8.82 -4.95 -0.88
N LEU A 21 7.50 -4.98 -0.79
CA LEU A 21 6.61 -5.50 -1.84
C LEU A 21 6.86 -4.79 -3.17
N ALA A 22 6.90 -3.46 -3.17
CA ALA A 22 7.15 -2.69 -4.39
C ALA A 22 8.51 -3.03 -5.00
N ARG A 23 9.55 -3.17 -4.19
CA ARG A 23 10.90 -3.57 -4.65
C ARG A 23 10.92 -4.97 -5.25
N ILE A 24 10.25 -5.93 -4.63
CA ILE A 24 10.15 -7.31 -5.15
C ILE A 24 9.45 -7.31 -6.51
N LEU A 25 8.33 -6.62 -6.64
CA LEU A 25 7.58 -6.58 -7.90
C LEU A 25 8.36 -5.88 -9.02
N VAL A 26 9.05 -4.77 -8.72
CA VAL A 26 9.95 -4.10 -9.67
C VAL A 26 11.08 -5.02 -10.12
N TYR A 27 11.64 -5.80 -9.19
CA TYR A 27 12.67 -6.79 -9.53
C TYR A 27 12.12 -7.89 -10.44
N LEU A 28 10.94 -8.44 -10.14
CA LEU A 28 10.29 -9.47 -10.97
C LEU A 28 9.95 -8.95 -12.37
N ASN A 29 9.61 -7.68 -12.49
CA ASN A 29 9.31 -7.04 -13.77
C ASN A 29 10.52 -6.94 -14.73
N ARG A 30 11.74 -7.15 -14.23
CA ARG A 30 12.93 -7.23 -15.07
C ARG A 30 13.00 -8.51 -15.91
N LYS A 31 12.17 -9.50 -15.60
CA LYS A 31 12.10 -10.78 -16.30
C LYS A 31 10.84 -10.85 -17.15
N ASP A 32 10.93 -11.46 -18.33
CA ASP A 32 9.76 -11.61 -19.22
C ASP A 32 8.73 -12.61 -18.67
N ALA A 33 9.16 -13.59 -17.87
CA ALA A 33 8.28 -14.58 -17.27
C ALA A 33 7.18 -13.92 -16.43
N PRO A 34 5.89 -14.24 -16.65
CA PRO A 34 4.81 -13.72 -15.85
C PRO A 34 4.85 -14.30 -14.44
N TYR A 35 4.34 -13.52 -13.47
CA TYR A 35 4.22 -13.95 -12.09
C TYR A 35 2.78 -13.89 -11.60
N ARG A 36 2.54 -14.49 -10.45
CA ARG A 36 1.27 -14.39 -9.72
C ARG A 36 1.53 -13.82 -8.33
N VAL A 37 0.76 -12.80 -7.95
CA VAL A 37 0.68 -12.30 -6.58
C VAL A 37 -0.54 -12.90 -5.93
N ILE A 38 -0.38 -13.51 -4.76
CA ILE A 38 -1.48 -14.00 -3.92
C ILE A 38 -1.37 -13.27 -2.59
N ASP A 39 -2.32 -12.38 -2.32
CA ASP A 39 -2.42 -11.66 -1.05
C ASP A 39 -3.53 -12.28 -0.21
N THR A 40 -3.14 -12.99 0.84
CA THR A 40 -4.05 -13.74 1.71
C THR A 40 -4.71 -12.88 2.78
N HIS A 41 -4.29 -11.63 2.95
CA HIS A 41 -4.80 -10.68 3.93
C HIS A 41 -4.88 -9.28 3.30
N ALA A 42 -5.69 -9.17 2.26
CA ALA A 42 -5.70 -8.02 1.36
C ALA A 42 -6.29 -6.74 1.98
N GLY A 43 -7.09 -6.86 3.05
CA GLY A 43 -7.77 -5.72 3.66
C GLY A 43 -8.74 -5.04 2.69
N GLU A 44 -8.94 -3.76 2.86
CA GLU A 44 -9.76 -2.92 1.97
C GLU A 44 -9.04 -2.55 0.65
N GLY A 45 -7.75 -2.83 0.57
CA GLY A 45 -6.90 -2.57 -0.60
C GLY A 45 -6.37 -1.15 -0.72
N ALA A 46 -7.06 -0.16 -0.16
CA ALA A 46 -6.61 1.23 -0.05
C ALA A 46 -7.40 1.92 1.06
N TYR A 47 -6.80 2.92 1.71
CA TYR A 47 -7.30 3.52 2.94
C TYR A 47 -7.30 5.05 2.86
N ASP A 48 -8.42 5.66 3.21
CA ASP A 48 -8.51 7.09 3.48
C ASP A 48 -8.01 7.34 4.90
N LEU A 49 -6.86 7.99 5.04
CA LEU A 49 -6.25 8.28 6.35
C LEU A 49 -6.95 9.44 7.09
N ALA A 50 -7.89 10.12 6.45
CA ALA A 50 -8.74 11.12 7.11
C ALA A 50 -9.98 10.49 7.77
N ARG A 51 -10.23 9.18 7.58
CA ARG A 51 -11.31 8.50 8.29
C ARG A 51 -11.06 8.51 9.80
N GLU A 52 -12.15 8.58 10.56
CA GLU A 52 -12.13 8.64 12.03
C GLU A 52 -11.26 7.52 12.63
N GLU A 53 -11.35 6.30 12.11
CA GLU A 53 -10.60 5.15 12.59
C GLU A 53 -9.09 5.35 12.46
N ALA A 54 -8.63 5.82 11.31
CA ALA A 54 -7.20 6.06 11.03
C ALA A 54 -6.68 7.29 11.78
N ASP A 55 -7.48 8.35 11.86
CA ASP A 55 -7.09 9.59 12.55
C ASP A 55 -7.05 9.41 14.07
N ARG A 56 -7.94 8.59 14.63
CA ARG A 56 -8.01 8.31 16.06
C ARG A 56 -6.74 7.66 16.61
N THR A 57 -6.10 6.76 15.88
CA THR A 57 -4.81 6.18 16.28
C THR A 57 -3.64 7.05 15.84
N GLY A 58 -3.75 7.70 14.69
CA GLY A 58 -2.72 8.58 14.13
C GLY A 58 -1.40 7.88 13.80
N GLU A 59 -1.36 6.55 13.76
CA GLU A 59 -0.13 5.78 13.55
C GLU A 59 0.58 6.11 12.23
N TRP A 60 -0.16 6.56 11.21
CA TRP A 60 0.41 6.97 9.93
C TRP A 60 1.42 8.13 10.06
N ARG A 61 1.29 8.96 11.12
CA ARG A 61 2.21 10.08 11.37
C ARG A 61 3.63 9.58 11.64
N GLU A 62 3.77 8.45 12.34
CA GLU A 62 5.05 7.80 12.64
C GLU A 62 5.49 6.79 11.55
N GLY A 63 4.69 6.64 10.51
CA GLY A 63 4.95 5.81 9.33
C GLY A 63 5.13 6.65 8.08
N ILE A 64 4.13 6.61 7.19
CA ILE A 64 4.19 7.31 5.90
C ILE A 64 4.38 8.83 6.06
N GLY A 65 3.82 9.43 7.11
CA GLY A 65 3.96 10.87 7.37
C GLY A 65 5.42 11.33 7.50
N ARG A 66 6.29 10.49 8.05
CA ARG A 66 7.72 10.82 8.17
C ARG A 66 8.47 10.82 6.83
N LEU A 67 7.95 10.15 5.83
CA LEU A 67 8.62 10.05 4.52
C LEU A 67 8.35 11.26 3.62
N ALA A 68 7.43 12.14 3.98
CA ALA A 68 7.14 13.35 3.20
C ALA A 68 8.37 14.28 3.08
N ALA A 69 9.23 14.30 4.11
CA ALA A 69 10.45 15.10 4.15
C ALA A 69 11.69 14.36 3.62
N LEU A 70 11.54 13.12 3.14
CA LEU A 70 12.67 12.33 2.65
C LEU A 70 13.25 12.94 1.37
N ASP A 71 14.56 13.15 1.37
CA ASP A 71 15.28 13.53 0.14
C ASP A 71 15.22 12.38 -0.87
N ARG A 72 14.47 12.60 -1.95
CA ARG A 72 14.27 11.62 -3.02
C ARG A 72 15.54 11.29 -3.79
N THR A 73 16.57 12.14 -3.70
CA THR A 73 17.87 11.93 -4.36
C THR A 73 18.84 11.14 -3.50
N SER A 74 18.58 10.99 -2.21
CA SER A 74 19.37 10.15 -1.32
C SER A 74 19.26 8.67 -1.68
N ASP A 75 20.18 7.83 -1.20
CA ASP A 75 20.14 6.39 -1.41
C ASP A 75 18.82 5.79 -0.89
N ALA A 76 18.36 6.23 0.29
CA ALA A 76 17.08 5.80 0.84
C ALA A 76 15.90 6.27 -0.04
N GLY A 77 15.92 7.51 -0.53
CA GLY A 77 14.90 8.05 -1.43
C GLY A 77 14.81 7.27 -2.74
N GLN A 78 15.95 6.93 -3.33
CA GLN A 78 16.01 6.09 -4.53
C GLN A 78 15.53 4.66 -4.29
N LEU A 79 15.91 4.08 -3.15
CA LEU A 79 15.46 2.73 -2.76
C LEU A 79 13.95 2.67 -2.58
N LEU A 80 13.35 3.68 -1.98
CA LEU A 80 11.92 3.77 -1.70
C LEU A 80 11.11 4.33 -2.88
N ALA A 81 11.75 4.81 -3.94
CA ALA A 81 11.07 5.46 -5.06
C ALA A 81 9.89 4.66 -5.64
N PRO A 82 9.99 3.36 -5.93
CA PRO A 82 8.86 2.62 -6.49
C PRO A 82 7.62 2.63 -5.59
N TYR A 83 7.81 2.57 -4.29
CA TYR A 83 6.74 2.65 -3.31
C TYR A 83 6.18 4.07 -3.18
N LEU A 84 7.04 5.07 -3.02
CA LEU A 84 6.63 6.46 -2.84
C LEU A 84 5.95 7.04 -4.09
N ASP A 85 6.30 6.58 -5.28
CA ASP A 85 5.64 6.98 -6.52
C ASP A 85 4.19 6.47 -6.57
N ILE A 86 3.92 5.30 -5.97
CA ILE A 86 2.56 4.76 -5.86
C ILE A 86 1.76 5.48 -4.77
N VAL A 87 2.37 5.81 -3.64
CA VAL A 87 1.75 6.62 -2.58
C VAL A 87 1.31 7.98 -3.13
N GLY A 88 2.16 8.61 -3.93
CA GLY A 88 1.87 9.88 -4.59
C GLY A 88 2.01 11.09 -3.67
N ALA A 89 1.29 12.16 -4.00
CA ALA A 89 1.36 13.42 -3.29
C ALA A 89 0.75 13.32 -1.89
N CYS A 90 1.40 13.99 -0.93
CA CYS A 90 0.94 14.13 0.44
C CYS A 90 0.62 15.60 0.76
N ASP A 91 -0.22 15.81 1.77
CA ASP A 91 -0.50 17.14 2.32
C ASP A 91 0.69 17.67 3.15
N ALA A 92 0.49 18.85 3.76
CA ALA A 92 1.53 19.48 4.58
C ALA A 92 1.95 18.67 5.82
N GLU A 93 1.09 17.74 6.26
CA GLU A 93 1.37 16.85 7.39
C GLU A 93 2.00 15.53 6.95
N GLY A 94 2.22 15.33 5.65
CA GLY A 94 2.77 14.09 5.07
C GLY A 94 1.73 12.99 4.88
N ARG A 95 0.44 13.32 4.92
CA ARG A 95 -0.65 12.39 4.73
C ARG A 95 -1.04 12.29 3.25
N PRO A 96 -0.98 11.11 2.61
CA PRO A 96 -1.55 10.92 1.29
C PRO A 96 -3.08 10.98 1.35
N GLN A 97 -3.71 11.43 0.27
CA GLN A 97 -5.17 11.44 0.17
C GLN A 97 -5.77 10.04 0.36
N ILE A 98 -5.20 9.07 -0.33
CA ILE A 98 -5.52 7.65 -0.17
C ILE A 98 -4.21 6.89 -0.01
N TYR A 99 -4.08 6.14 1.08
CA TYR A 99 -2.93 5.29 1.30
C TYR A 99 -3.10 3.94 0.60
N PRO A 100 -2.18 3.53 -0.29
CA PRO A 100 -2.28 2.26 -1.00
C PRO A 100 -1.96 1.09 -0.09
N GLY A 101 -2.87 0.13 0.01
CA GLY A 101 -2.59 -1.19 0.56
C GLY A 101 -1.85 -2.09 -0.44
N SER A 102 -1.49 -3.30 0.00
CA SER A 102 -0.80 -4.28 -0.86
C SER A 102 -1.52 -4.57 -2.18
N PRO A 103 -2.88 -4.69 -2.25
CA PRO A 103 -3.58 -4.86 -3.51
C PRO A 103 -3.37 -3.71 -4.50
N ALA A 104 -3.42 -2.46 -4.01
CA ALA A 104 -3.22 -1.30 -4.86
C ALA A 104 -1.79 -1.24 -5.40
N ILE A 105 -0.80 -1.56 -4.58
CA ILE A 105 0.60 -1.62 -4.98
C ILE A 105 0.82 -2.72 -6.03
N ALA A 106 0.30 -3.91 -5.78
CA ALA A 106 0.39 -5.03 -6.70
C ALA A 106 -0.28 -4.70 -8.05
N GLN A 107 -1.47 -4.09 -8.03
CA GLN A 107 -2.18 -3.69 -9.25
C GLN A 107 -1.40 -2.65 -10.07
N LYS A 108 -0.76 -1.69 -9.40
CA LYS A 108 0.02 -0.63 -10.08
C LYS A 108 1.28 -1.17 -10.76
N LEU A 109 1.89 -2.20 -10.21
CA LEU A 109 3.16 -2.75 -10.70
C LEU A 109 2.98 -3.98 -11.59
N ALA A 110 1.87 -4.70 -11.49
CA ALA A 110 1.60 -5.87 -12.31
C ALA A 110 1.42 -5.52 -13.79
N ARG A 111 1.96 -6.37 -14.66
CA ARG A 111 1.81 -6.30 -16.11
C ARG A 111 0.52 -7.04 -16.53
N ARG A 112 0.08 -6.86 -17.77
CA ARG A 112 -1.11 -7.55 -18.32
C ARG A 112 -0.99 -9.08 -18.29
N SER A 113 0.23 -9.61 -18.36
CA SER A 113 0.52 -11.04 -18.33
C SER A 113 0.50 -11.61 -16.90
N ASP A 114 0.62 -10.76 -15.87
CA ASP A 114 0.67 -11.21 -14.49
C ASP A 114 -0.74 -11.46 -13.94
N ARG A 115 -0.82 -12.21 -12.85
CA ARG A 115 -2.09 -12.55 -12.18
C ARG A 115 -2.10 -12.06 -10.74
N LEU A 116 -3.23 -11.49 -10.32
CA LEU A 116 -3.43 -11.00 -8.96
C LEU A 116 -4.60 -11.78 -8.34
N VAL A 117 -4.40 -12.27 -7.12
CA VAL A 117 -5.41 -12.94 -6.30
C VAL A 117 -5.42 -12.25 -4.95
N PHE A 118 -6.56 -11.70 -4.58
CA PHE A 118 -6.74 -11.00 -3.30
C PHE A 118 -7.78 -11.75 -2.46
N CYS A 119 -7.40 -12.11 -1.25
CA CYS A 119 -8.25 -12.80 -0.29
C CYS A 119 -8.47 -11.91 0.93
N GLU A 120 -9.73 -11.76 1.33
CA GLU A 120 -10.11 -11.05 2.55
C GLU A 120 -11.28 -11.78 3.21
N LYS A 121 -11.17 -12.03 4.52
CA LYS A 121 -12.17 -12.78 5.28
C LYS A 121 -13.22 -11.86 5.91
N HIS A 122 -12.83 -10.64 6.29
CA HIS A 122 -13.74 -9.71 6.95
C HIS A 122 -14.77 -9.17 5.95
N PRO A 123 -16.08 -9.32 6.19
CA PRO A 123 -17.11 -9.02 5.18
C PRO A 123 -17.09 -7.56 4.69
N GLU A 124 -16.92 -6.60 5.59
CA GLU A 124 -16.89 -5.17 5.23
C GLU A 124 -15.64 -4.82 4.42
N ALA A 125 -14.47 -5.29 4.86
CA ALA A 125 -13.21 -5.10 4.14
C ALA A 125 -13.25 -5.79 2.77
N PHE A 126 -13.83 -7.00 2.69
CA PHE A 126 -14.02 -7.70 1.42
C PHE A 126 -14.95 -6.92 0.47
N ALA A 127 -16.06 -6.35 0.98
CA ALA A 127 -16.96 -5.53 0.16
C ALA A 127 -16.23 -4.29 -0.42
N ALA A 128 -15.43 -3.60 0.40
CA ALA A 128 -14.62 -2.48 -0.05
C ALA A 128 -13.56 -2.90 -1.08
N LEU A 129 -12.85 -4.00 -0.82
CA LEU A 129 -11.87 -4.58 -1.74
C LEU A 129 -12.50 -4.93 -3.08
N LYS A 130 -13.64 -5.61 -3.06
CA LYS A 130 -14.39 -5.99 -4.26
C LYS A 130 -14.82 -4.76 -5.07
N ALA A 131 -15.35 -3.74 -4.40
CA ALA A 131 -15.78 -2.51 -5.06
C ALA A 131 -14.63 -1.80 -5.79
N ARG A 132 -13.39 -1.91 -5.30
CA ARG A 132 -12.20 -1.29 -5.89
C ARG A 132 -11.58 -2.10 -7.01
N PHE A 133 -11.53 -3.42 -6.89
CA PHE A 133 -10.67 -4.30 -7.72
C PHE A 133 -11.43 -5.33 -8.55
N ALA A 134 -12.73 -5.56 -8.30
CA ALA A 134 -13.51 -6.44 -9.17
C ALA A 134 -13.78 -5.77 -10.53
N ARG A 135 -13.22 -6.35 -11.56
CA ARG A 135 -13.50 -6.06 -12.97
C ARG A 135 -13.97 -7.31 -13.67
#